data_32c4b0ea21b64ca6698f92daf92e6b92
#
_entry.id   32c4b0ea21b64ca6698f92daf92e6b92
#
_cell.length_a   1.000
_cell.length_b   1.000
_cell.length_c   1.000
_cell.angle_alpha   90.00
_cell.angle_beta   90.00
_cell.angle_gamma   90.00
#
_symmetry.space_group_name_H-M   'P 1'
#
loop_
_entity.id
_entity.type
_entity.pdbx_description
1 polymer ?
#
loop_
_entity_poly.entity_id
_entity_poly.type
_entity_poly.pdbx_seq_one_letter_code
_entity_poly.pdbx_strand_id
1 'polypeptide(L)'
;MSGYDLVADSPTKRIYEAVKRIPKGHVATYGKIAEMAGEPRMARAVGNALHKNPDPEHIPCFRVVNAKGELAGAFAFGGQNVQAELLRADGVEVINGRVDLEKYGI
;
A
#
# COMPACT_ATOMS: atom_id res chain seq x y z
N MET A 1 27.45 -9.60 12.60
CA MET A 1 26.29 -8.79 12.33
C MET A 1 25.08 -9.37 13.02
N SER A 2 24.27 -8.54 13.56
CA SER A 2 23.10 -8.98 14.30
C SER A 2 22.01 -9.50 13.35
N GLY A 3 21.02 -10.19 13.89
CA GLY A 3 19.84 -10.58 13.16
C GLY A 3 19.07 -9.43 12.54
N TYR A 4 19.42 -8.21 12.95
CA TYR A 4 18.86 -6.99 12.42
C TYR A 4 19.03 -6.89 10.90
N ASP A 5 20.19 -7.25 10.37
CA ASP A 5 20.42 -7.17 8.93
C ASP A 5 19.60 -8.20 8.16
N LEU A 6 19.36 -9.36 8.76
CA LEU A 6 18.50 -10.35 8.15
C LEU A 6 17.07 -9.83 8.05
N VAL A 7 16.62 -9.12 9.09
CA VAL A 7 15.30 -8.48 9.08
C VAL A 7 15.26 -7.37 8.04
N ALA A 8 16.36 -6.60 7.91
CA ALA A 8 16.42 -5.49 6.97
C ALA A 8 16.24 -5.94 5.52
N ASP A 9 16.61 -7.18 5.21
CA ASP A 9 16.50 -7.72 3.86
C ASP A 9 15.30 -8.65 3.70
N SER A 10 14.36 -8.62 4.63
CA SER A 10 13.18 -9.46 4.57
C SER A 10 12.20 -8.98 3.50
N PRO A 11 11.37 -9.90 2.95
CA PRO A 11 10.29 -9.51 2.02
C PRO A 11 9.37 -8.44 2.60
N THR A 12 9.05 -8.56 3.89
CA THR A 12 8.19 -7.58 4.56
C THR A 12 8.80 -6.18 4.52
N LYS A 13 10.08 -6.08 4.79
CA LYS A 13 10.75 -4.78 4.72
C LYS A 13 10.73 -4.23 3.30
N ARG A 14 10.98 -5.06 2.29
CA ARG A 14 10.94 -4.62 0.90
C ARG A 14 9.55 -4.14 0.50
N ILE A 15 8.51 -4.78 1.03
CA ILE A 15 7.12 -4.34 0.81
C ILE A 15 6.92 -2.94 1.40
N TYR A 16 7.33 -2.70 2.63
CA TYR A 16 7.18 -1.38 3.24
C TYR A 16 7.98 -0.31 2.50
N GLU A 17 9.18 -0.64 2.05
CA GLU A 17 9.98 0.30 1.25
C GLU A 17 9.29 0.63 -0.07
N ALA A 18 8.67 -0.35 -0.71
CA ALA A 18 7.93 -0.14 -1.95
C ALA A 18 6.74 0.79 -1.71
N VAL A 19 5.99 0.58 -0.62
CA VAL A 19 4.84 1.42 -0.28
C VAL A 19 5.28 2.87 -0.06
N LYS A 20 6.42 3.08 0.57
CA LYS A 20 6.96 4.44 0.78
C LYS A 20 7.27 5.17 -0.51
N ARG A 21 7.45 4.44 -1.61
CA ARG A 21 7.74 5.05 -2.91
C ARG A 21 6.50 5.55 -3.65
N ILE A 22 5.31 5.23 -3.17
CA ILE A 22 4.09 5.73 -3.79
C ILE A 22 4.00 7.23 -3.51
N PRO A 23 4.09 8.08 -4.52
CA PRO A 23 4.04 9.52 -4.27
C PRO A 23 2.65 9.98 -3.86
N LYS A 24 2.59 11.08 -3.15
CA LYS A 24 1.34 11.72 -2.80
C LYS A 24 0.53 11.98 -4.07
N GLY A 25 -0.77 11.70 -4.02
CA GLY A 25 -1.64 11.88 -5.18
C GLY A 25 -1.68 10.69 -6.12
N HIS A 26 -1.05 9.58 -5.73
CA HIS A 26 -1.02 8.35 -6.53
C HIS A 26 -1.36 7.13 -5.69
N VAL A 27 -1.68 6.04 -6.38
CA VAL A 27 -1.97 4.76 -5.74
C VAL A 27 -1.22 3.65 -6.46
N ALA A 28 -1.07 2.50 -5.79
CA ALA A 28 -0.53 1.29 -6.39
C ALA A 28 -1.42 0.12 -6.02
N THR A 29 -1.45 -0.89 -6.88
CA THR A 29 -2.15 -2.14 -6.56
C THR A 29 -1.27 -3.04 -5.71
N TYR A 30 -1.86 -4.03 -5.06
CA TYR A 30 -1.09 -5.06 -4.34
C TYR A 30 -0.06 -5.72 -5.24
N GLY A 31 -0.46 -6.05 -6.48
CA GLY A 31 0.46 -6.67 -7.44
C GLY A 31 1.61 -5.76 -7.80
N LYS A 32 1.34 -4.47 -7.95
CA LYS A 32 2.41 -3.49 -8.25
C LYS A 32 3.40 -3.39 -7.09
N ILE A 33 2.91 -3.37 -5.87
CA ILE A 33 3.79 -3.34 -4.69
C ILE A 33 4.63 -4.61 -4.62
N ALA A 34 4.02 -5.78 -4.87
CA ALA A 34 4.75 -7.04 -4.89
C ALA A 34 5.86 -7.00 -5.94
N GLU A 35 5.56 -6.50 -7.14
CA GLU A 35 6.53 -6.35 -8.21
C GLU A 35 7.67 -5.42 -7.81
N MET A 36 7.34 -4.26 -7.22
CA MET A 36 8.34 -3.28 -6.76
C MET A 36 9.23 -3.86 -5.65
N ALA A 37 8.68 -4.74 -4.84
CA ALA A 37 9.44 -5.41 -3.79
C ALA A 37 10.30 -6.57 -4.30
N GLY A 38 10.24 -6.86 -5.62
CA GLY A 38 11.00 -7.93 -6.23
C GLY A 38 10.38 -9.30 -6.08
N GLU A 39 9.10 -9.35 -5.68
CA GLU A 39 8.41 -10.62 -5.40
C GLU A 39 7.01 -10.61 -6.03
N PRO A 40 6.91 -10.67 -7.38
CA PRO A 40 5.62 -10.48 -8.06
C PRO A 40 4.54 -11.49 -7.69
N ARG A 41 4.90 -12.63 -7.09
CA ARG A 41 3.94 -13.63 -6.67
C ARG A 41 3.41 -13.41 -5.26
N MET A 42 3.84 -12.34 -4.59
CA MET A 42 3.58 -12.14 -3.17
C MET A 42 2.51 -11.08 -2.87
N ALA A 43 1.52 -10.92 -3.75
CA ALA A 43 0.46 -9.96 -3.52
C ALA A 43 -0.28 -10.20 -2.20
N ARG A 44 -0.48 -11.48 -1.82
CA ARG A 44 -1.10 -11.82 -0.54
C ARG A 44 -0.23 -11.37 0.64
N ALA A 45 1.09 -11.55 0.53
CA ALA A 45 2.01 -11.10 1.57
C ALA A 45 1.99 -9.58 1.71
N VAL A 46 1.77 -8.85 0.62
CA VAL A 46 1.59 -7.41 0.66
C VAL A 46 0.39 -7.07 1.54
N GLY A 47 -0.75 -7.71 1.31
CA GLY A 47 -1.94 -7.48 2.12
C GLY A 47 -1.69 -7.75 3.60
N ASN A 48 -1.02 -8.86 3.93
CA ASN A 48 -0.69 -9.19 5.30
C ASN A 48 0.25 -8.16 5.94
N ALA A 49 1.26 -7.71 5.20
CA ALA A 49 2.20 -6.71 5.69
C ALA A 49 1.51 -5.38 5.97
N LEU A 50 0.61 -4.95 5.08
CA LEU A 50 -0.10 -3.70 5.25
C LEU A 50 -1.08 -3.75 6.42
N HIS A 51 -1.70 -4.91 6.64
CA HIS A 51 -2.59 -5.09 7.79
C HIS A 51 -1.83 -4.92 9.11
N LYS A 52 -0.56 -5.29 9.14
CA LYS A 52 0.30 -5.21 10.31
C LYS A 52 1.20 -3.98 10.32
N ASN A 53 0.93 -3.01 9.46
CA ASN A 53 1.77 -1.83 9.28
C ASN A 53 2.12 -1.21 10.65
N PRO A 54 3.41 -1.20 11.03
CA PRO A 54 3.82 -0.68 12.33
C PRO A 54 3.90 0.85 12.38
N ASP A 55 3.83 1.51 11.24
CA ASP A 55 4.03 2.96 11.16
C ASP A 55 3.21 3.55 10.02
N PRO A 56 1.87 3.63 10.18
CA PRO A 56 1.00 4.15 9.12
C PRO A 56 1.31 5.60 8.73
N GLU A 57 1.96 6.34 9.60
CA GLU A 57 2.31 7.73 9.35
C GLU A 57 3.39 7.86 8.27
N HIS A 58 4.36 6.95 8.27
CA HIS A 58 5.48 6.97 7.34
C HIS A 58 5.40 5.92 6.24
N ILE A 59 4.57 4.90 6.43
CA ILE A 59 4.32 3.87 5.43
C ILE A 59 2.88 4.04 4.97
N PRO A 60 2.64 4.78 3.86
CA PRO A 60 1.29 5.20 3.46
C PRO A 60 0.48 4.05 2.85
N CYS A 61 0.13 3.06 3.65
CA CYS A 61 -0.60 1.89 3.19
C CYS A 61 -1.97 2.25 2.60
N PHE A 62 -2.53 3.40 2.95
CA PHE A 62 -3.79 3.84 2.38
C PHE A 62 -3.71 4.11 0.86
N ARG A 63 -2.49 4.23 0.31
CA ARG A 63 -2.27 4.42 -1.12
C ARG A 63 -2.24 3.10 -1.89
N VAL A 64 -2.55 1.98 -1.24
CA VAL A 64 -2.60 0.66 -1.89
C VAL A 64 -4.05 0.22 -2.04
N VAL A 65 -4.39 -0.20 -3.25
CA VAL A 65 -5.74 -0.62 -3.61
C VAL A 65 -5.67 -1.98 -4.32
N ASN A 66 -6.82 -2.61 -4.55
CA ASN A 66 -6.82 -3.88 -5.27
C ASN A 66 -6.66 -3.68 -6.77
N ALA A 67 -6.62 -4.77 -7.53
CA ALA A 67 -6.39 -4.73 -8.97
C ALA A 67 -7.45 -3.97 -9.74
N LYS A 68 -8.62 -3.76 -9.16
CA LYS A 68 -9.73 -3.00 -9.77
C LYS A 68 -9.76 -1.55 -9.28
N GLY A 69 -8.81 -1.14 -8.46
CA GLY A 69 -8.79 0.19 -7.87
C GLY A 69 -9.69 0.33 -6.66
N GLU A 70 -10.26 -0.75 -6.17
CA GLU A 70 -11.16 -0.71 -5.02
C GLU A 70 -10.39 -0.60 -3.72
N LEU A 71 -10.98 0.14 -2.77
CA LEU A 71 -10.39 0.31 -1.44
C LEU A 71 -10.45 -1.00 -0.66
N ALA A 72 -9.41 -1.28 0.09
CA ALA A 72 -9.30 -2.54 0.81
C ALA A 72 -10.05 -2.58 2.14
N GLY A 73 -10.08 -1.48 2.83
CA GLY A 73 -10.97 -1.30 3.98
C GLY A 73 -10.54 -1.82 5.33
N ALA A 74 -9.62 -2.75 5.43
CA ALA A 74 -9.34 -3.41 6.70
C ALA A 74 -7.85 -3.33 7.06
N PHE A 75 -7.35 -2.13 7.30
CA PHE A 75 -5.94 -1.92 7.62
C PHE A 75 -5.77 -1.18 8.94
N ALA A 76 -4.51 -0.93 9.29
CA ALA A 76 -4.12 -0.24 10.50
C ALA A 76 -4.74 1.17 10.60
N PHE A 77 -5.17 1.75 9.49
CA PHE A 77 -5.74 3.09 9.47
C PHE A 77 -7.26 3.14 9.70
N GLY A 78 -7.94 2.00 9.88
CA GLY A 78 -9.31 1.99 10.38
C GLY A 78 -10.45 1.75 9.41
N GLY A 79 -10.21 1.36 8.16
CA GLY A 79 -11.29 0.94 7.26
C GLY A 79 -11.45 1.79 6.00
N GLN A 80 -12.45 1.43 5.16
CA GLN A 80 -12.65 2.05 3.84
C GLN A 80 -12.95 3.54 3.90
N ASN A 81 -13.75 3.97 4.87
CA ASN A 81 -14.10 5.38 4.98
C ASN A 81 -12.87 6.22 5.32
N VAL A 82 -12.04 5.73 6.22
CA VAL A 82 -10.80 6.42 6.58
C VAL A 82 -9.83 6.42 5.39
N GLN A 83 -9.73 5.30 4.68
CA GLN A 83 -8.89 5.22 3.48
C GLN A 83 -9.33 6.25 2.44
N ALA A 84 -10.64 6.36 2.19
CA ALA A 84 -11.17 7.32 1.23
C ALA A 84 -10.82 8.75 1.62
N GLU A 85 -10.96 9.09 2.91
CA GLU A 85 -10.63 10.43 3.40
C GLU A 85 -9.16 10.76 3.21
N LEU A 86 -8.27 9.80 3.51
CA LEU A 86 -6.84 10.00 3.36
C LEU A 86 -6.44 10.16 1.90
N LEU A 87 -7.04 9.37 1.00
CA LEU A 87 -6.80 9.50 -0.43
C LEU A 87 -7.29 10.84 -0.97
N ARG A 88 -8.48 11.28 -0.54
CA ARG A 88 -9.00 12.57 -0.96
C ARG A 88 -8.14 13.72 -0.46
N ALA A 89 -7.58 13.59 0.73
CA ALA A 89 -6.63 14.57 1.26
C ALA A 89 -5.33 14.60 0.43
N ASP A 90 -4.96 13.49 -0.21
CA ASP A 90 -3.84 13.43 -1.14
C ASP A 90 -4.19 14.04 -2.51
N GLY A 91 -5.45 14.37 -2.75
CA GLY A 91 -5.91 14.84 -4.06
C GLY A 91 -6.38 13.74 -4.99
N VAL A 92 -6.58 12.53 -4.48
CA VAL A 92 -7.05 11.40 -5.27
C VAL A 92 -8.58 11.33 -5.18
N GLU A 93 -9.24 11.30 -6.32
CA GLU A 93 -10.68 11.17 -6.38
C GLU A 93 -11.10 9.73 -6.06
N VAL A 94 -12.05 9.56 -5.16
CA VAL A 94 -12.60 8.26 -4.80
C VAL A 94 -14.09 8.29 -5.04
N ILE A 95 -14.59 7.45 -5.94
CA ILE A 95 -15.99 7.38 -6.32
C ILE A 95 -16.49 5.95 -6.11
N ASN A 96 -17.51 5.76 -5.29
CA ASN A 96 -18.09 4.45 -4.98
C ASN A 96 -17.02 3.45 -4.48
N GLY A 97 -16.09 3.93 -3.64
CA GLY A 97 -15.05 3.08 -3.08
C GLY A 97 -13.99 2.65 -4.08
N ARG A 98 -13.84 3.38 -5.17
CA ARG A 98 -12.92 3.02 -6.25
C ARG A 98 -12.09 4.22 -6.72
N VAL A 99 -10.84 3.95 -7.07
CA VAL A 99 -9.90 4.92 -7.64
C VAL A 99 -9.67 4.56 -9.11
N ASP A 100 -9.60 5.58 -9.97
CA ASP A 100 -9.28 5.38 -11.37
C ASP A 100 -7.77 5.11 -11.51
N LEU A 101 -7.44 3.85 -11.80
CA LEU A 101 -6.04 3.43 -11.91
C LEU A 101 -5.32 4.03 -13.11
N GLU A 102 -6.05 4.36 -14.17
CA GLU A 102 -5.43 5.01 -15.33
C GLU A 102 -4.95 6.41 -14.99
N LYS A 103 -5.67 7.08 -14.10
CA LYS A 103 -5.34 8.44 -13.71
C LYS A 103 -4.34 8.51 -12.57
N TYR A 104 -4.50 7.67 -11.56
CA TYR A 104 -3.73 7.77 -10.30
C TYR A 104 -2.76 6.62 -10.06
N GLY A 105 -2.86 5.53 -10.81
CA GLY A 105 -1.98 4.38 -10.63
C GLY A 105 -0.54 4.66 -11.05
N ILE A 106 0.38 3.99 -10.37
CA ILE A 106 1.79 4.03 -10.76
C ILE A 106 2.20 2.70 -11.38
#